data_ee31ad4aa40c9359af20dffee692ccf9
#
_entry.id   ee31ad4aa40c9359af20dffee692ccf9
#
_cell.length_a   1.000
_cell.length_b   1.000
_cell.length_c   1.000
_cell.angle_alpha   90.00
_cell.angle_beta   90.00
_cell.angle_gamma   90.00
#
_symmetry.space_group_name_H-M   'P 1'
#
loop_
_entity.id
_entity.type
_entity.pdbx_description
1 polymer ?
#
loop_
_entity_poly.entity_id
_entity_poly.type
_entity_poly.pdbx_seq_one_letter_code
_entity_poly.pdbx_strand_id
1 'polypeptide(L)'
;VQRQWKVLTLVSVGVFMVSLDLFIVNVAFPKIEADFHGSSISSVSWVLNAYAIVLAALMVSAGRLADRHGRRRAFLWGLAVFVLGSALCGAAPSVGALVAARVLQAGGAALLLPTSLALLLGEFEPAKRPAAIGIWAAIGGLAAAAGPPIGGVLVQASWRLVFLVNVPVGLVALAYGLRVLRESRDARQERPDMLGSALIVLGIGLLALGLIKAPAWGWGSTRAIVAFVVAFGGLVAFWRRCSTHRSPVIDPSMLRVRSFAMANLASVLFSAGFAAFLLADVLFMTGVWQRSVLIAGLCLAPGPATAAIFAASSGRHISRFGQRTLSAAGISIFGLGCLWWRLRVGVTPDYVGEMLPGLLITGVGVGLVLPSLASAASSSLPPARFATGAAVFTMTRQVGFVLGVSILVAVLGTPSPADALSAFDHGWVFMVITSALGALAALSIGPVRAAAGSARTDHVESRVAIEAS
;
A
#
# COMPACT_ATOMS: atom_id res chain seq x y z
N VAL A 1 21.10 24.26 8.99
CA VAL A 1 20.63 22.88 8.77
C VAL A 1 21.20 22.43 7.43
N GLN A 2 21.96 21.34 7.40
CA GLN A 2 22.54 20.78 6.17
C GLN A 2 21.42 20.47 5.17
N ARG A 3 21.64 20.71 3.88
CA ARG A 3 20.65 20.56 2.83
C ARG A 3 20.01 19.18 2.79
N GLN A 4 20.78 18.12 3.06
CA GLN A 4 20.28 16.74 3.11
C GLN A 4 19.07 16.57 4.05
N TRP A 5 19.08 17.23 5.22
CA TRP A 5 17.98 17.18 6.18
C TRP A 5 16.75 17.99 5.71
N LYS A 6 16.97 19.11 5.01
CA LYS A 6 15.86 19.86 4.39
C LYS A 6 15.14 19.04 3.32
N VAL A 7 15.93 18.33 2.49
CA VAL A 7 15.36 17.42 1.47
C VAL A 7 14.65 16.24 2.13
N LEU A 8 15.25 15.59 3.15
CA LEU A 8 14.62 14.51 3.89
C LEU A 8 13.27 14.94 4.48
N THR A 9 13.20 16.09 5.14
CA THR A 9 11.93 16.60 5.69
C THR A 9 10.89 16.80 4.61
N LEU A 10 11.26 17.45 3.50
CA LEU A 10 10.33 17.72 2.40
C LEU A 10 9.76 16.44 1.77
N VAL A 11 10.65 15.51 1.40
CA VAL A 11 10.19 14.26 0.75
C VAL A 11 9.39 13.39 1.71
N SER A 12 9.72 13.46 3.01
CA SER A 12 8.98 12.77 4.07
C SER A 12 7.59 13.35 4.28
N VAL A 13 7.40 14.67 4.13
CA VAL A 13 6.05 15.28 4.13
C VAL A 13 5.22 14.73 2.97
N GLY A 14 5.79 14.61 1.76
CA GLY A 14 5.10 14.01 0.63
C GLY A 14 4.66 12.57 0.89
N VAL A 15 5.55 11.76 1.48
CA VAL A 15 5.24 10.37 1.87
C VAL A 15 4.19 10.31 2.97
N PHE A 16 4.30 11.19 3.97
CA PHE A 16 3.31 11.30 5.04
C PHE A 16 1.92 11.59 4.48
N MET A 17 1.80 12.57 3.59
CA MET A 17 0.52 12.94 2.95
C MET A 17 -0.10 11.76 2.19
N VAL A 18 0.68 11.09 1.32
CA VAL A 18 0.21 9.94 0.53
C VAL A 18 -0.17 8.77 1.43
N SER A 19 0.63 8.49 2.47
CA SER A 19 0.36 7.39 3.40
C SER A 19 -0.85 7.70 4.28
N LEU A 20 -0.95 8.92 4.82
CA LEU A 20 -2.09 9.36 5.61
C LEU A 20 -3.39 9.23 4.81
N ASP A 21 -3.38 9.69 3.56
CA ASP A 21 -4.54 9.64 2.66
C ASP A 21 -5.05 8.21 2.44
N LEU A 22 -4.16 7.23 2.29
CA LEU A 22 -4.54 5.82 2.15
C LEU A 22 -5.33 5.27 3.36
N PHE A 23 -4.99 5.69 4.57
CA PHE A 23 -5.58 5.15 5.79
C PHE A 23 -6.76 5.97 6.29
N ILE A 24 -6.69 7.30 6.19
CA ILE A 24 -7.70 8.22 6.72
C ILE A 24 -9.06 8.08 6.01
N VAL A 25 -9.06 7.77 4.72
CA VAL A 25 -10.27 7.62 3.90
C VAL A 25 -11.10 6.41 4.34
N ASN A 26 -10.49 5.34 4.87
CA ASN A 26 -11.24 4.21 5.42
C ASN A 26 -12.14 4.64 6.58
N VAL A 27 -11.66 5.54 7.44
CA VAL A 27 -12.45 6.07 8.58
C VAL A 27 -13.58 7.00 8.10
N ALA A 28 -13.35 7.72 7.02
CA ALA A 28 -14.37 8.59 6.42
C ALA A 28 -15.47 7.84 5.67
N PHE A 29 -15.24 6.57 5.33
CA PHE A 29 -16.09 5.77 4.46
C PHE A 29 -17.58 5.78 4.85
N PRO A 30 -18.00 5.52 6.12
CA PRO A 30 -19.41 5.52 6.50
C PRO A 30 -20.08 6.90 6.36
N LYS A 31 -19.32 7.99 6.58
CA LYS A 31 -19.86 9.35 6.42
C LYS A 31 -19.98 9.76 4.96
N ILE A 32 -19.05 9.30 4.11
CA ILE A 32 -19.14 9.50 2.65
C ILE A 32 -20.37 8.78 2.12
N GLU A 33 -20.62 7.53 2.55
CA GLU A 33 -21.81 6.77 2.17
C GLU A 33 -23.09 7.45 2.61
N ALA A 34 -23.15 7.92 3.84
CA ALA A 34 -24.32 8.60 4.39
C ALA A 34 -24.62 9.96 3.72
N ASP A 35 -23.58 10.73 3.33
CA ASP A 35 -23.73 12.06 2.71
C ASP A 35 -24.25 11.97 1.25
N PHE A 36 -23.85 10.93 0.53
CA PHE A 36 -24.31 10.67 -0.83
C PHE A 36 -25.53 9.72 -0.83
N HIS A 37 -26.70 10.25 -0.49
CA HIS A 37 -27.97 9.52 -0.40
C HIS A 37 -28.23 8.63 -1.62
N GLY A 38 -28.54 7.35 -1.40
CA GLY A 38 -28.76 6.35 -2.44
C GLY A 38 -27.50 5.69 -2.97
N SER A 39 -26.33 6.02 -2.42
CA SER A 39 -25.09 5.32 -2.74
C SER A 39 -24.96 4.04 -1.91
N SER A 40 -24.51 2.97 -2.55
CA SER A 40 -24.21 1.69 -1.88
C SER A 40 -22.74 1.60 -1.46
N ILE A 41 -22.44 0.77 -0.47
CA ILE A 41 -21.06 0.39 -0.10
C ILE A 41 -20.24 0.06 -1.35
N SER A 42 -20.85 -0.68 -2.30
CA SER A 42 -20.20 -1.04 -3.56
C SER A 42 -19.82 0.17 -4.43
N SER A 43 -20.61 1.24 -4.41
CA SER A 43 -20.31 2.46 -5.17
C SER A 43 -19.24 3.31 -4.48
N VAL A 44 -19.31 3.45 -3.16
CA VAL A 44 -18.34 4.22 -2.38
C VAL A 44 -16.98 3.51 -2.31
N SER A 45 -16.93 2.17 -2.36
CA SER A 45 -15.66 1.41 -2.36
C SER A 45 -14.74 1.78 -3.53
N TRP A 46 -15.28 2.35 -4.61
CA TRP A 46 -14.46 2.87 -5.72
C TRP A 46 -13.60 4.07 -5.34
N VAL A 47 -13.95 4.79 -4.27
CA VAL A 47 -13.09 5.86 -3.72
C VAL A 47 -11.75 5.30 -3.24
N LEU A 48 -11.73 4.09 -2.70
CA LEU A 48 -10.52 3.36 -2.29
C LEU A 48 -9.87 2.63 -3.47
N ASN A 49 -10.67 1.86 -4.21
CA ASN A 49 -10.17 0.99 -5.26
C ASN A 49 -9.58 1.76 -6.46
N ALA A 50 -10.24 2.81 -6.95
CA ALA A 50 -9.73 3.59 -8.08
C ALA A 50 -8.36 4.21 -7.77
N TYR A 51 -8.19 4.74 -6.56
CA TYR A 51 -6.90 5.26 -6.11
C TYR A 51 -5.83 4.16 -6.10
N ALA A 52 -6.10 3.02 -5.48
CA ALA A 52 -5.14 1.92 -5.37
C ALA A 52 -4.77 1.32 -6.74
N ILE A 53 -5.74 1.17 -7.66
CA ILE A 53 -5.52 0.68 -9.02
C ILE A 53 -4.59 1.61 -9.80
N VAL A 54 -4.89 2.91 -9.80
CA VAL A 54 -4.11 3.90 -10.56
C VAL A 54 -2.71 4.05 -9.97
N LEU A 55 -2.61 4.10 -8.63
CA LEU A 55 -1.32 4.12 -7.94
C LEU A 55 -0.47 2.90 -8.30
N ALA A 56 -1.05 1.69 -8.23
CA ALA A 56 -0.36 0.45 -8.59
C ALA A 56 0.17 0.48 -10.03
N ALA A 57 -0.70 0.82 -10.97
CA ALA A 57 -0.41 0.77 -12.39
C ALA A 57 0.62 1.80 -12.87
N LEU A 58 0.57 3.00 -12.28
CA LEU A 58 1.42 4.11 -12.73
C LEU A 58 2.76 4.17 -11.98
N MET A 59 2.89 3.57 -10.80
CA MET A 59 4.05 3.76 -9.93
C MET A 59 5.39 3.45 -10.60
N VAL A 60 5.50 2.32 -11.30
CA VAL A 60 6.73 1.93 -12.01
C VAL A 60 6.99 2.85 -13.20
N SER A 61 5.95 3.14 -13.99
CA SER A 61 6.06 4.02 -15.17
C SER A 61 6.35 5.47 -14.80
N ALA A 62 5.74 5.96 -13.71
CA ALA A 62 5.98 7.29 -13.18
C ALA A 62 7.41 7.46 -12.65
N GLY A 63 7.96 6.44 -11.97
CA GLY A 63 9.36 6.44 -11.54
C GLY A 63 10.34 6.57 -12.72
N ARG A 64 10.15 5.78 -13.78
CA ARG A 64 10.98 5.88 -14.99
C ARG A 64 10.82 7.22 -15.73
N LEU A 65 9.59 7.72 -15.78
CA LEU A 65 9.32 9.03 -16.37
C LEU A 65 10.07 10.12 -15.61
N ALA A 66 10.07 10.05 -14.30
CA ALA A 66 10.77 10.98 -13.42
C ALA A 66 12.29 10.89 -13.58
N ASP A 67 12.86 9.70 -13.63
CA ASP A 67 14.30 9.51 -13.85
C ASP A 67 14.74 10.13 -15.19
N ARG A 68 13.94 9.97 -16.24
CA ARG A 68 14.24 10.51 -17.59
C ARG A 68 14.09 12.02 -17.71
N HIS A 69 12.98 12.59 -17.18
CA HIS A 69 12.62 14.00 -17.41
C HIS A 69 13.03 14.92 -16.25
N GLY A 70 13.46 14.35 -15.14
CA GLY A 70 13.92 15.09 -13.98
C GLY A 70 13.12 14.77 -12.72
N ARG A 71 13.82 14.35 -11.68
CA ARG A 71 13.24 13.90 -10.41
C ARG A 71 12.59 15.04 -9.63
N ARG A 72 13.26 16.21 -9.60
CA ARG A 72 12.69 17.42 -8.97
C ARG A 72 11.37 17.82 -9.63
N ARG A 73 11.39 17.96 -10.97
CA ARG A 73 10.19 18.33 -11.73
C ARG A 73 9.05 17.35 -11.48
N ALA A 74 9.33 16.04 -11.56
CA ALA A 74 8.33 15.00 -11.35
C ALA A 74 7.77 15.01 -9.91
N PHE A 75 8.59 15.24 -8.90
CA PHE A 75 8.15 15.39 -7.51
C PHE A 75 7.22 16.59 -7.34
N LEU A 76 7.61 17.76 -7.86
CA LEU A 76 6.81 18.99 -7.75
C LEU A 76 5.48 18.88 -8.51
N TRP A 77 5.50 18.30 -9.72
CA TRP A 77 4.27 18.02 -10.46
C TRP A 77 3.40 16.99 -9.75
N GLY A 78 3.99 15.91 -9.22
CA GLY A 78 3.28 14.92 -8.42
C GLY A 78 2.60 15.56 -7.21
N LEU A 79 3.31 16.45 -6.51
CA LEU A 79 2.77 17.17 -5.35
C LEU A 79 1.64 18.12 -5.76
N ALA A 80 1.80 18.88 -6.85
CA ALA A 80 0.76 19.78 -7.35
C ALA A 80 -0.51 19.03 -7.77
N VAL A 81 -0.35 17.91 -8.51
CA VAL A 81 -1.47 17.06 -8.93
C VAL A 81 -2.14 16.39 -7.74
N PHE A 82 -1.38 15.93 -6.74
CA PHE A 82 -1.92 15.35 -5.51
C PHE A 82 -2.75 16.36 -4.73
N VAL A 83 -2.23 17.59 -4.55
CA VAL A 83 -2.93 18.69 -3.86
C VAL A 83 -4.20 19.09 -4.61
N LEU A 84 -4.13 19.25 -5.93
CA LEU A 84 -5.29 19.53 -6.76
C LEU A 84 -6.34 18.42 -6.66
N GLY A 85 -5.92 17.15 -6.76
CA GLY A 85 -6.80 16.00 -6.57
C GLY A 85 -7.44 16.00 -5.19
N SER A 86 -6.69 16.30 -4.13
CA SER A 86 -7.22 16.44 -2.77
C SER A 86 -8.26 17.56 -2.64
N ALA A 87 -8.01 18.72 -3.24
CA ALA A 87 -8.97 19.83 -3.25
C ALA A 87 -10.26 19.44 -3.99
N LEU A 88 -10.14 18.78 -5.14
CA LEU A 88 -11.29 18.28 -5.92
C LEU A 88 -12.05 17.18 -5.17
N CYS A 89 -11.37 16.29 -4.44
CA CYS A 89 -12.03 15.32 -3.56
C CYS A 89 -12.86 16.02 -2.49
N GLY A 90 -12.31 17.04 -1.82
CA GLY A 90 -13.04 17.82 -0.82
C GLY A 90 -14.22 18.61 -1.37
N ALA A 91 -14.18 18.98 -2.66
CA ALA A 91 -15.24 19.72 -3.35
C ALA A 91 -16.24 18.82 -4.10
N ALA A 92 -16.05 17.48 -4.08
CA ALA A 92 -16.83 16.56 -4.91
C ALA A 92 -18.33 16.61 -4.58
N PRO A 93 -19.21 16.82 -5.60
CA PRO A 93 -20.67 16.88 -5.44
C PRO A 93 -21.35 15.49 -5.56
N SER A 94 -20.60 14.46 -5.98
CA SER A 94 -21.13 13.10 -6.19
C SER A 94 -20.03 12.06 -6.00
N VAL A 95 -20.41 10.80 -5.77
CA VAL A 95 -19.46 9.68 -5.69
C VAL A 95 -18.64 9.56 -6.97
N GLY A 96 -19.26 9.72 -8.15
CA GLY A 96 -18.53 9.67 -9.43
C GLY A 96 -17.47 10.78 -9.56
N ALA A 97 -17.78 12.01 -9.15
CA ALA A 97 -16.84 13.11 -9.12
C ALA A 97 -15.70 12.84 -8.11
N LEU A 98 -16.04 12.30 -6.94
CA LEU A 98 -15.05 11.91 -5.92
C LEU A 98 -14.10 10.84 -6.46
N VAL A 99 -14.61 9.80 -7.11
CA VAL A 99 -13.81 8.75 -7.74
C VAL A 99 -12.90 9.32 -8.84
N ALA A 100 -13.41 10.20 -9.70
CA ALA A 100 -12.59 10.86 -10.72
C ALA A 100 -11.45 11.71 -10.11
N ALA A 101 -11.76 12.47 -9.05
CA ALA A 101 -10.75 13.23 -8.31
C ALA A 101 -9.71 12.32 -7.65
N ARG A 102 -10.11 11.14 -7.12
CA ARG A 102 -9.22 10.11 -6.57
C ARG A 102 -8.28 9.53 -7.63
N VAL A 103 -8.75 9.32 -8.86
CA VAL A 103 -7.89 8.90 -9.99
C VAL A 103 -6.80 9.93 -10.25
N LEU A 104 -7.16 11.22 -10.29
CA LEU A 104 -6.19 12.31 -10.45
C LEU A 104 -5.18 12.35 -9.30
N GLN A 105 -5.67 12.29 -8.06
CA GLN A 105 -4.85 12.29 -6.85
C GLN A 105 -3.86 11.11 -6.84
N ALA A 106 -4.31 9.91 -7.23
CA ALA A 106 -3.46 8.73 -7.35
C ALA A 106 -2.35 8.90 -8.39
N GLY A 107 -2.61 9.58 -9.50
CA GLY A 107 -1.59 9.95 -10.48
C GLY A 107 -0.48 10.81 -9.86
N GLY A 108 -0.86 11.79 -9.02
CA GLY A 108 0.08 12.59 -8.24
C GLY A 108 0.91 11.74 -7.26
N ALA A 109 0.26 10.86 -6.51
CA ALA A 109 0.91 9.94 -5.56
C ALA A 109 1.89 8.98 -6.25
N ALA A 110 1.54 8.50 -7.45
CA ALA A 110 2.39 7.62 -8.25
C ALA A 110 3.71 8.30 -8.68
N LEU A 111 3.72 9.61 -8.85
CA LEU A 111 4.94 10.39 -9.09
C LEU A 111 5.69 10.67 -7.79
N LEU A 112 4.98 11.00 -6.71
CA LEU A 112 5.57 11.40 -5.43
C LEU A 112 6.40 10.30 -4.79
N LEU A 113 5.87 9.08 -4.68
CA LEU A 113 6.51 8.00 -3.92
C LEU A 113 7.89 7.60 -4.48
N PRO A 114 8.06 7.26 -5.77
CA PRO A 114 9.36 6.88 -6.31
C PRO A 114 10.33 8.05 -6.37
N THR A 115 9.85 9.26 -6.67
CA THR A 115 10.72 10.46 -6.75
C THR A 115 11.19 10.91 -5.38
N SER A 116 10.39 10.76 -4.33
CA SER A 116 10.78 11.07 -2.96
C SER A 116 12.00 10.28 -2.52
N LEU A 117 11.98 8.96 -2.76
CA LEU A 117 13.10 8.08 -2.45
C LEU A 117 14.33 8.39 -3.32
N ALA A 118 14.14 8.62 -4.62
CA ALA A 118 15.23 8.93 -5.53
C ALA A 118 15.94 10.26 -5.20
N LEU A 119 15.18 11.31 -4.84
CA LEU A 119 15.73 12.59 -4.38
C LEU A 119 16.46 12.45 -3.05
N LEU A 120 15.92 11.65 -2.13
CA LEU A 120 16.55 11.37 -0.85
C LEU A 120 17.92 10.72 -1.04
N LEU A 121 17.99 9.65 -1.83
CA LEU A 121 19.22 8.90 -2.07
C LEU A 121 20.30 9.74 -2.78
N GLY A 122 19.91 10.73 -3.57
CA GLY A 122 20.82 11.67 -4.22
C GLY A 122 21.51 12.66 -3.29
N GLU A 123 20.96 12.89 -2.09
CA GLU A 123 21.50 13.87 -1.14
C GLU A 123 22.35 13.23 -0.02
N PHE A 124 22.25 11.92 0.18
CA PHE A 124 22.97 11.23 1.24
C PHE A 124 24.12 10.38 0.69
N GLU A 125 25.25 10.45 1.38
CA GLU A 125 26.41 9.57 1.15
C GLU A 125 25.98 8.09 1.28
N PRO A 126 26.59 7.15 0.53
CA PRO A 126 26.21 5.75 0.55
C PRO A 126 26.12 5.14 1.95
N ALA A 127 27.05 5.47 2.85
CA ALA A 127 27.09 4.98 4.23
C ALA A 127 25.89 5.44 5.09
N LYS A 128 25.29 6.59 4.78
CA LYS A 128 24.16 7.18 5.53
C LYS A 128 22.78 6.87 4.91
N ARG A 129 22.74 6.33 3.68
CA ARG A 129 21.49 6.00 2.97
C ARG A 129 20.57 5.05 3.75
N PRO A 130 21.06 3.97 4.40
CA PRO A 130 20.19 3.08 5.17
C PRO A 130 19.43 3.80 6.29
N ALA A 131 20.10 4.70 7.01
CA ALA A 131 19.47 5.50 8.07
C ALA A 131 18.41 6.47 7.50
N ALA A 132 18.71 7.14 6.38
CA ALA A 132 17.79 8.05 5.72
C ALA A 132 16.52 7.33 5.19
N ILE A 133 16.69 6.15 4.58
CA ILE A 133 15.59 5.27 4.16
C ILE A 133 14.76 4.83 5.36
N GLY A 134 15.41 4.47 6.47
CA GLY A 134 14.74 4.09 7.71
C GLY A 134 13.83 5.19 8.25
N ILE A 135 14.30 6.45 8.28
CA ILE A 135 13.50 7.61 8.70
C ILE A 135 12.34 7.84 7.73
N TRP A 136 12.60 7.82 6.42
CA TRP A 136 11.58 7.97 5.37
C TRP A 136 10.46 6.92 5.50
N ALA A 137 10.81 5.66 5.72
CA ALA A 137 9.85 4.58 5.91
C ALA A 137 9.09 4.70 7.24
N ALA A 138 9.76 5.11 8.32
CA ALA A 138 9.14 5.32 9.62
C ALA A 138 8.07 6.41 9.58
N ILE A 139 8.28 7.47 8.79
CA ILE A 139 7.29 8.54 8.61
C ILE A 139 6.05 8.03 7.86
N GLY A 140 6.21 7.15 6.86
CA GLY A 140 5.09 6.46 6.24
C GLY A 140 4.30 5.59 7.23
N GLY A 141 4.98 4.88 8.12
CA GLY A 141 4.37 4.10 9.20
C GLY A 141 3.63 4.98 10.22
N LEU A 142 4.24 6.11 10.61
CA LEU A 142 3.61 7.09 11.49
C LEU A 142 2.31 7.66 10.89
N ALA A 143 2.33 7.97 9.59
CA ALA A 143 1.15 8.44 8.88
C ALA A 143 0.02 7.40 8.89
N ALA A 144 0.36 6.12 8.71
CA ALA A 144 -0.60 5.03 8.79
C ALA A 144 -1.22 4.91 10.19
N ALA A 145 -0.39 5.05 11.23
CA ALA A 145 -0.85 5.02 12.62
C ALA A 145 -1.71 6.23 13.00
N ALA A 146 -1.38 7.40 12.46
CA ALA A 146 -2.11 8.64 12.71
C ALA A 146 -3.43 8.74 11.92
N GLY A 147 -3.58 7.94 10.84
CA GLY A 147 -4.76 7.97 9.96
C GLY A 147 -6.09 7.82 10.69
N PRO A 148 -6.33 6.73 11.43
CA PRO A 148 -7.60 6.50 12.11
C PRO A 148 -7.94 7.58 13.15
N PRO A 149 -7.08 7.99 14.09
CA PRO A 149 -7.43 9.03 15.06
C PRO A 149 -7.61 10.41 14.40
N ILE A 150 -6.74 10.82 13.48
CA ILE A 150 -6.90 12.10 12.75
C ILE A 150 -8.18 12.07 11.92
N GLY A 151 -8.45 10.96 11.21
CA GLY A 151 -9.66 10.77 10.44
C GLY A 151 -10.92 10.88 11.29
N GLY A 152 -10.94 10.21 12.45
CA GLY A 152 -12.03 10.27 13.40
C GLY A 152 -12.35 11.70 13.86
N VAL A 153 -11.33 12.51 14.15
CA VAL A 153 -11.50 13.93 14.53
C VAL A 153 -12.01 14.78 13.36
N LEU A 154 -11.38 14.68 12.19
CA LEU A 154 -11.75 15.50 11.02
C LEU A 154 -13.16 15.20 10.52
N VAL A 155 -13.56 13.93 10.53
CA VAL A 155 -14.88 13.49 10.06
C VAL A 155 -16.03 14.00 10.95
N GLN A 156 -15.75 14.39 12.19
CA GLN A 156 -16.78 15.04 13.04
C GLN A 156 -17.32 16.34 12.43
N ALA A 157 -16.44 17.17 11.89
CA ALA A 157 -16.85 18.40 11.24
C ALA A 157 -17.30 18.16 9.78
N SER A 158 -16.53 17.42 9.00
CA SER A 158 -16.89 16.99 7.65
C SER A 158 -15.92 15.93 7.13
N TRP A 159 -16.42 14.89 6.45
CA TRP A 159 -15.59 13.94 5.75
C TRP A 159 -14.69 14.59 4.68
N ARG A 160 -15.10 15.74 4.15
CA ARG A 160 -14.31 16.49 3.15
C ARG A 160 -12.96 16.94 3.70
N LEU A 161 -12.87 17.16 5.00
CA LEU A 161 -11.62 17.59 5.66
C LEU A 161 -10.51 16.55 5.59
N VAL A 162 -10.85 15.26 5.47
CA VAL A 162 -9.81 14.22 5.32
C VAL A 162 -8.99 14.37 4.03
N PHE A 163 -9.59 14.99 3.01
CA PHE A 163 -8.89 15.36 1.78
C PHE A 163 -8.28 16.77 1.87
N LEU A 164 -9.06 17.73 2.37
CA LEU A 164 -8.64 19.14 2.42
C LEU A 164 -7.45 19.39 3.32
N VAL A 165 -7.19 18.53 4.33
CA VAL A 165 -5.99 18.62 5.19
C VAL A 165 -4.68 18.53 4.41
N ASN A 166 -4.69 17.84 3.28
CA ASN A 166 -3.53 17.74 2.39
C ASN A 166 -3.23 19.07 1.66
N VAL A 167 -4.23 19.93 1.47
CA VAL A 167 -4.07 21.17 0.65
C VAL A 167 -3.09 22.14 1.29
N PRO A 168 -3.28 22.63 2.53
CA PRO A 168 -2.34 23.58 3.12
C PRO A 168 -0.94 22.98 3.30
N VAL A 169 -0.85 21.73 3.72
CA VAL A 169 0.43 21.02 3.90
C VAL A 169 1.17 20.92 2.56
N GLY A 170 0.46 20.49 1.52
CA GLY A 170 1.03 20.34 0.18
C GLY A 170 1.43 21.64 -0.48
N LEU A 171 0.68 22.73 -0.31
CA LEU A 171 1.06 24.05 -0.83
C LEU A 171 2.33 24.57 -0.16
N VAL A 172 2.47 24.41 1.16
CA VAL A 172 3.72 24.75 1.88
C VAL A 172 4.88 23.90 1.40
N ALA A 173 4.67 22.59 1.26
CA ALA A 173 5.68 21.66 0.74
C ALA A 173 6.08 22.01 -0.71
N LEU A 174 5.12 22.39 -1.56
CA LEU A 174 5.38 22.81 -2.95
C LEU A 174 6.26 24.08 -2.99
N ALA A 175 5.86 25.11 -2.24
CA ALA A 175 6.64 26.37 -2.16
C ALA A 175 8.05 26.14 -1.61
N TYR A 176 8.19 25.28 -0.61
CA TYR A 176 9.48 24.92 -0.04
C TYR A 176 10.33 24.09 -1.03
N GLY A 177 9.69 23.16 -1.74
CA GLY A 177 10.34 22.29 -2.72
C GLY A 177 10.92 23.03 -3.92
N LEU A 178 10.24 24.09 -4.38
CA LEU A 178 10.74 24.97 -5.44
C LEU A 178 12.10 25.61 -5.09
N ARG A 179 12.36 25.86 -3.79
CA ARG A 179 13.59 26.52 -3.30
C ARG A 179 14.68 25.53 -2.92
N VAL A 180 14.33 24.33 -2.43
CA VAL A 180 15.30 23.40 -1.80
C VAL A 180 15.77 22.32 -2.77
N LEU A 181 14.89 21.79 -3.63
CA LEU A 181 15.22 20.66 -4.49
C LEU A 181 16.12 21.09 -5.66
N ARG A 182 17.08 20.23 -5.99
CA ARG A 182 17.90 20.35 -7.20
C ARG A 182 17.46 19.31 -8.22
N GLU A 183 17.61 19.66 -9.50
CA GLU A 183 17.28 18.75 -10.57
C GLU A 183 18.33 17.65 -10.68
N SER A 184 17.85 16.42 -10.87
CA SER A 184 18.65 15.26 -11.22
C SER A 184 17.88 14.40 -12.21
N ARG A 185 18.57 13.87 -13.20
CA ARG A 185 17.98 13.02 -14.24
C ARG A 185 18.97 11.96 -14.69
N ASP A 186 18.44 10.87 -15.19
CA ASP A 186 19.22 9.84 -15.93
C ASP A 186 18.68 9.77 -17.35
N ALA A 187 19.37 10.42 -18.29
CA ALA A 187 18.96 10.47 -19.69
C ALA A 187 19.03 9.10 -20.41
N ARG A 188 19.67 8.08 -19.79
CA ARG A 188 19.79 6.73 -20.35
C ARG A 188 18.55 5.88 -20.08
N GLN A 189 17.63 6.33 -19.25
CA GLN A 189 16.40 5.61 -18.94
C GLN A 189 15.50 5.47 -20.18
N GLU A 190 15.04 4.25 -20.41
CA GLU A 190 14.12 3.93 -21.48
C GLU A 190 12.73 4.53 -21.23
N ARG A 191 11.94 4.68 -22.31
CA ARG A 191 10.56 5.17 -22.21
C ARG A 191 9.71 4.20 -21.40
N PRO A 192 8.86 4.69 -20.48
CA PRO A 192 7.96 3.85 -19.71
C PRO A 192 6.92 3.18 -20.61
N ASP A 193 6.51 1.97 -20.25
CA ASP A 193 5.45 1.23 -20.94
C ASP A 193 4.05 1.70 -20.50
N MET A 194 3.57 2.79 -21.12
CA MET A 194 2.25 3.34 -20.80
C MET A 194 1.11 2.40 -21.22
N LEU A 195 1.28 1.63 -22.31
CA LEU A 195 0.26 0.65 -22.71
C LEU A 195 0.19 -0.52 -21.72
N GLY A 196 1.35 -0.98 -21.22
CA GLY A 196 1.37 -1.97 -20.14
C GLY A 196 0.68 -1.45 -18.88
N SER A 197 0.92 -0.18 -18.51
CA SER A 197 0.20 0.47 -17.40
C SER A 197 -1.32 0.56 -17.65
N ALA A 198 -1.76 0.87 -18.85
CA ALA A 198 -3.18 0.89 -19.20
C ALA A 198 -3.83 -0.50 -19.14
N LEU A 199 -3.12 -1.54 -19.62
CA LEU A 199 -3.61 -2.92 -19.58
C LEU A 199 -3.80 -3.44 -18.16
N ILE A 200 -2.90 -3.10 -17.23
CA ILE A 200 -3.07 -3.51 -15.83
C ILE A 200 -4.18 -2.73 -15.13
N VAL A 201 -4.37 -1.43 -15.44
CA VAL A 201 -5.54 -0.66 -14.97
C VAL A 201 -6.83 -1.32 -15.43
N LEU A 202 -6.92 -1.67 -16.71
CA LEU A 202 -8.09 -2.32 -17.28
C LEU A 202 -8.34 -3.69 -16.63
N GLY A 203 -7.29 -4.52 -16.56
CA GLY A 203 -7.40 -5.87 -16.01
C GLY A 203 -7.81 -5.88 -14.53
N ILE A 204 -7.10 -5.14 -13.68
CA ILE A 204 -7.42 -5.06 -12.25
C ILE A 204 -8.71 -4.30 -12.00
N GLY A 205 -8.98 -3.24 -12.77
CA GLY A 205 -10.20 -2.44 -12.64
C GLY A 205 -11.46 -3.24 -12.98
N LEU A 206 -11.44 -4.00 -14.08
CA LEU A 206 -12.58 -4.86 -14.46
C LEU A 206 -12.73 -6.07 -13.54
N LEU A 207 -11.61 -6.62 -13.02
CA LEU A 207 -11.67 -7.66 -12.00
C LEU A 207 -12.34 -7.15 -10.72
N ALA A 208 -11.93 -5.98 -10.25
CA ALA A 208 -12.55 -5.32 -9.10
C ALA A 208 -14.05 -5.02 -9.35
N LEU A 209 -14.38 -4.49 -10.55
CA LEU A 209 -15.77 -4.23 -10.94
C LEU A 209 -16.61 -5.50 -10.91
N GLY A 210 -16.11 -6.58 -11.50
CA GLY A 210 -16.77 -7.88 -11.47
C GLY A 210 -17.03 -8.34 -10.06
N LEU A 211 -16.02 -8.36 -9.19
CA LEU A 211 -16.13 -8.77 -7.80
C LEU A 211 -17.15 -7.93 -7.02
N ILE A 212 -17.09 -6.60 -7.12
CA ILE A 212 -17.95 -5.67 -6.37
C ILE A 212 -19.41 -5.74 -6.85
N LYS A 213 -19.65 -5.94 -8.14
CA LYS A 213 -20.99 -5.88 -8.74
C LYS A 213 -21.62 -7.26 -8.96
N ALA A 214 -20.86 -8.36 -8.97
CA ALA A 214 -21.40 -9.70 -9.19
C ALA A 214 -22.50 -10.10 -8.20
N PRO A 215 -22.45 -9.74 -6.90
CA PRO A 215 -23.56 -10.02 -6.00
C PRO A 215 -24.90 -9.38 -6.45
N ALA A 216 -24.84 -8.15 -6.96
CA ALA A 216 -26.02 -7.42 -7.42
C ALA A 216 -26.46 -7.79 -8.85
N TRP A 217 -25.49 -8.12 -9.73
CA TRP A 217 -25.79 -8.52 -11.12
C TRP A 217 -26.20 -9.99 -11.23
N GLY A 218 -25.83 -10.80 -10.25
CA GLY A 218 -25.80 -12.26 -10.31
C GLY A 218 -24.47 -12.76 -10.87
N TRP A 219 -23.83 -13.70 -10.16
CA TRP A 219 -22.52 -14.26 -10.54
C TRP A 219 -22.50 -14.89 -11.94
N GLY A 220 -23.64 -15.49 -12.39
CA GLY A 220 -23.81 -16.07 -13.72
C GLY A 220 -24.33 -15.09 -14.79
N SER A 221 -24.49 -13.81 -14.49
CA SER A 221 -24.98 -12.83 -15.44
C SER A 221 -23.96 -12.54 -16.55
N THR A 222 -24.45 -12.23 -17.74
CA THR A 222 -23.60 -11.83 -18.87
C THR A 222 -22.68 -10.66 -18.50
N ARG A 223 -23.14 -9.71 -17.70
CA ARG A 223 -22.35 -8.55 -17.25
C ARG A 223 -21.17 -8.98 -16.39
N ALA A 224 -21.38 -9.86 -15.43
CA ALA A 224 -20.32 -10.37 -14.56
C ALA A 224 -19.32 -11.22 -15.36
N ILE A 225 -19.81 -12.13 -16.21
CA ILE A 225 -18.97 -12.99 -17.07
C ILE A 225 -18.11 -12.12 -18.00
N VAL A 226 -18.70 -11.15 -18.70
CA VAL A 226 -17.95 -10.24 -19.59
C VAL A 226 -16.89 -9.46 -18.81
N ALA A 227 -17.22 -8.93 -17.63
CA ALA A 227 -16.26 -8.22 -16.79
C ALA A 227 -15.06 -9.11 -16.45
N PHE A 228 -15.27 -10.36 -16.02
CA PHE A 228 -14.20 -11.30 -15.70
C PHE A 228 -13.39 -11.75 -16.93
N VAL A 229 -14.05 -12.02 -18.05
CA VAL A 229 -13.38 -12.43 -19.29
C VAL A 229 -12.51 -11.30 -19.83
N VAL A 230 -13.00 -10.07 -19.86
CA VAL A 230 -12.20 -8.92 -20.33
C VAL A 230 -11.10 -8.59 -19.32
N ALA A 231 -11.34 -8.72 -18.01
CA ALA A 231 -10.32 -8.58 -16.99
C ALA A 231 -9.17 -9.59 -17.20
N PHE A 232 -9.51 -10.86 -17.37
CA PHE A 232 -8.52 -11.91 -17.62
C PHE A 232 -7.77 -11.69 -18.93
N GLY A 233 -8.48 -11.35 -20.01
CA GLY A 233 -7.88 -10.98 -21.30
C GLY A 233 -6.90 -9.80 -21.17
N GLY A 234 -7.26 -8.78 -20.43
CA GLY A 234 -6.40 -7.62 -20.13
C GLY A 234 -5.14 -8.01 -19.36
N LEU A 235 -5.26 -8.89 -18.35
CA LEU A 235 -4.11 -9.38 -17.57
C LEU A 235 -3.20 -10.30 -18.42
N VAL A 236 -3.77 -11.14 -19.29
CA VAL A 236 -2.98 -11.96 -20.23
C VAL A 236 -2.26 -11.06 -21.24
N ALA A 237 -2.92 -10.05 -21.80
CA ALA A 237 -2.31 -9.08 -22.68
C ALA A 237 -1.18 -8.29 -21.99
N PHE A 238 -1.40 -7.87 -20.74
CA PHE A 238 -0.38 -7.25 -19.90
C PHE A 238 0.83 -8.15 -19.72
N TRP A 239 0.62 -9.43 -19.39
CA TRP A 239 1.71 -10.39 -19.19
C TRP A 239 2.50 -10.66 -20.49
N ARG A 240 1.80 -10.84 -21.61
CA ARG A 240 2.44 -10.97 -22.94
C ARG A 240 3.27 -9.75 -23.27
N ARG A 241 2.73 -8.54 -22.98
CA ARG A 241 3.46 -7.31 -23.22
C ARG A 241 4.70 -7.20 -22.32
N CYS A 242 4.61 -7.56 -21.06
CA CYS A 242 5.76 -7.61 -20.16
C CYS A 242 6.86 -8.55 -20.67
N SER A 243 6.49 -9.63 -21.38
CA SER A 243 7.45 -10.59 -21.93
C SER A 243 8.10 -10.14 -23.25
N THR A 244 7.51 -9.17 -23.96
CA THR A 244 7.95 -8.75 -25.30
C THR A 244 8.48 -7.33 -25.39
N HIS A 245 8.07 -6.45 -24.46
CA HIS A 245 8.48 -5.06 -24.48
C HIS A 245 9.89 -4.87 -23.90
N ARG A 246 10.69 -3.96 -24.48
CA ARG A 246 12.07 -3.68 -24.04
C ARG A 246 12.15 -3.17 -22.60
N SER A 247 11.20 -2.33 -22.21
CA SER A 247 11.14 -1.71 -20.88
C SER A 247 9.76 -1.98 -20.24
N PRO A 248 9.47 -3.25 -19.86
CA PRO A 248 8.16 -3.63 -19.37
C PRO A 248 7.86 -3.05 -17.98
N VAL A 249 6.57 -2.91 -17.62
CA VAL A 249 6.17 -2.50 -16.27
C VAL A 249 6.74 -3.44 -15.21
N ILE A 250 6.63 -4.75 -15.45
CA ILE A 250 7.29 -5.80 -14.67
C ILE A 250 8.24 -6.56 -15.59
N ASP A 251 9.50 -6.64 -15.20
CA ASP A 251 10.45 -7.52 -15.89
C ASP A 251 10.20 -8.98 -15.44
N PRO A 252 9.75 -9.88 -16.34
CA PRO A 252 9.46 -11.27 -15.99
C PRO A 252 10.67 -12.02 -15.41
N SER A 253 11.89 -11.59 -15.73
CA SER A 253 13.11 -12.20 -15.20
C SER A 253 13.22 -12.06 -13.68
N MET A 254 12.64 -10.99 -13.10
CA MET A 254 12.62 -10.79 -11.66
C MET A 254 11.74 -11.82 -10.95
N LEU A 255 10.63 -12.23 -11.58
CA LEU A 255 9.72 -13.23 -11.01
C LEU A 255 10.26 -14.68 -11.15
N ARG A 256 11.32 -14.90 -11.93
CA ARG A 256 12.04 -16.17 -11.93
C ARG A 256 12.90 -16.35 -10.67
N VAL A 257 13.21 -15.25 -9.98
CA VAL A 257 13.87 -15.32 -8.66
C VAL A 257 12.82 -15.73 -7.62
N ARG A 258 12.88 -16.99 -7.18
CA ARG A 258 11.88 -17.59 -6.28
C ARG A 258 11.61 -16.72 -5.04
N SER A 259 12.64 -16.19 -4.39
CA SER A 259 12.47 -15.37 -3.20
C SER A 259 11.69 -14.09 -3.50
N PHE A 260 11.96 -13.44 -4.65
CA PHE A 260 11.23 -12.25 -5.10
C PHE A 260 9.77 -12.57 -5.41
N ALA A 261 9.52 -13.64 -6.18
CA ALA A 261 8.17 -14.05 -6.56
C ALA A 261 7.32 -14.40 -5.33
N MET A 262 7.87 -15.19 -4.39
CA MET A 262 7.17 -15.60 -3.19
C MET A 262 6.93 -14.45 -2.21
N ALA A 263 7.88 -13.51 -2.08
CA ALA A 263 7.68 -12.29 -1.29
C ALA A 263 6.57 -11.42 -1.86
N ASN A 264 6.49 -11.28 -3.19
CA ASN A 264 5.39 -10.55 -3.84
C ASN A 264 4.04 -11.28 -3.72
N LEU A 265 4.00 -12.60 -3.86
CA LEU A 265 2.78 -13.39 -3.65
C LEU A 265 2.28 -13.26 -2.19
N ALA A 266 3.18 -13.43 -1.23
CA ALA A 266 2.85 -13.24 0.20
C ALA A 266 2.34 -11.81 0.46
N SER A 267 2.94 -10.82 -0.19
CA SER A 267 2.52 -9.42 -0.10
C SER A 267 1.12 -9.17 -0.65
N VAL A 268 0.77 -9.75 -1.81
CA VAL A 268 -0.59 -9.65 -2.37
C VAL A 268 -1.62 -10.26 -1.42
N LEU A 269 -1.36 -11.49 -0.94
CA LEU A 269 -2.28 -12.22 -0.06
C LEU A 269 -2.45 -11.51 1.30
N PHE A 270 -1.35 -11.11 1.93
CA PHE A 270 -1.40 -10.34 3.17
C PHE A 270 -2.13 -9.01 2.98
N SER A 271 -1.81 -8.26 1.91
CA SER A 271 -2.41 -6.96 1.66
C SER A 271 -3.89 -7.05 1.33
N ALA A 272 -4.36 -8.15 0.74
CA ALA A 272 -5.78 -8.39 0.53
C ALA A 272 -6.51 -8.57 1.88
N GLY A 273 -6.00 -9.40 2.78
CA GLY A 273 -6.55 -9.53 4.13
C GLY A 273 -6.48 -8.22 4.92
N PHE A 274 -5.35 -7.50 4.82
CA PHE A 274 -5.14 -6.25 5.54
C PHE A 274 -6.03 -5.10 5.06
N ALA A 275 -6.28 -4.99 3.75
CA ALA A 275 -7.20 -3.98 3.21
C ALA A 275 -8.66 -4.26 3.61
N ALA A 276 -9.05 -5.54 3.56
CA ALA A 276 -10.36 -5.98 4.06
C ALA A 276 -10.52 -5.64 5.56
N PHE A 277 -9.49 -5.94 6.37
CA PHE A 277 -9.44 -5.61 7.78
C PHE A 277 -9.67 -4.11 8.05
N LEU A 278 -8.91 -3.22 7.38
CA LEU A 278 -9.03 -1.77 7.58
C LEU A 278 -10.44 -1.23 7.33
N LEU A 279 -11.11 -1.76 6.32
CA LEU A 279 -12.47 -1.34 5.99
C LEU A 279 -13.51 -2.01 6.90
N ALA A 280 -13.36 -3.32 7.15
CA ALA A 280 -14.29 -4.08 7.97
C ALA A 280 -14.39 -3.55 9.39
N ASP A 281 -13.26 -3.19 10.02
CA ASP A 281 -13.23 -2.68 11.38
C ASP A 281 -14.07 -1.42 11.55
N VAL A 282 -13.90 -0.46 10.64
CA VAL A 282 -14.67 0.79 10.69
C VAL A 282 -16.15 0.51 10.45
N LEU A 283 -16.48 -0.30 9.44
CA LEU A 283 -17.87 -0.66 9.11
C LEU A 283 -18.53 -1.45 10.24
N PHE A 284 -17.80 -2.37 10.89
CA PHE A 284 -18.31 -3.14 12.01
C PHE A 284 -18.63 -2.24 13.21
N MET A 285 -17.66 -1.39 13.61
CA MET A 285 -17.86 -0.50 14.76
C MET A 285 -18.96 0.52 14.53
N THR A 286 -19.11 1.03 13.31
CA THR A 286 -20.14 2.03 13.02
C THR A 286 -21.49 1.41 12.65
N GLY A 287 -21.50 0.30 11.93
CA GLY A 287 -22.70 -0.37 11.43
C GLY A 287 -23.33 -1.33 12.45
N VAL A 288 -22.52 -2.21 13.08
CA VAL A 288 -23.02 -3.21 14.04
C VAL A 288 -23.06 -2.65 15.46
N TRP A 289 -21.94 -2.09 15.93
CA TRP A 289 -21.87 -1.54 17.29
C TRP A 289 -22.40 -0.11 17.42
N GLN A 290 -22.85 0.51 16.33
CA GLN A 290 -23.45 1.85 16.27
C GLN A 290 -22.58 2.93 16.97
N ARG A 291 -21.25 2.76 16.92
CA ARG A 291 -20.33 3.74 17.48
C ARG A 291 -20.16 4.92 16.52
N SER A 292 -19.96 6.10 17.06
CA SER A 292 -19.63 7.26 16.23
C SER A 292 -18.27 7.03 15.51
N VAL A 293 -18.10 7.66 14.36
CA VAL A 293 -16.86 7.54 13.56
C VAL A 293 -15.63 8.00 14.35
N LEU A 294 -15.79 9.00 15.24
CA LEU A 294 -14.70 9.41 16.14
C LEU A 294 -14.30 8.29 17.09
N ILE A 295 -15.29 7.70 17.78
CA ILE A 295 -15.02 6.60 18.72
C ILE A 295 -14.40 5.42 17.97
N ALA A 296 -14.92 5.06 16.80
CA ALA A 296 -14.34 4.03 15.96
C ALA A 296 -12.87 4.35 15.62
N GLY A 297 -12.56 5.55 15.14
CA GLY A 297 -11.20 5.97 14.81
C GLY A 297 -10.23 5.94 16.00
N LEU A 298 -10.68 6.37 17.19
CA LEU A 298 -9.88 6.32 18.41
C LEU A 298 -9.68 4.87 18.91
N CYS A 299 -10.72 4.06 18.89
CA CYS A 299 -10.65 2.64 19.25
C CYS A 299 -9.76 1.83 18.32
N LEU A 300 -9.63 2.22 17.05
CA LEU A 300 -8.74 1.55 16.10
C LEU A 300 -7.27 1.97 16.23
N ALA A 301 -6.95 3.07 16.92
CA ALA A 301 -5.59 3.59 17.07
C ALA A 301 -4.57 2.62 17.72
N PRO A 302 -4.92 1.76 18.71
CA PRO A 302 -3.97 0.83 19.33
C PRO A 302 -3.35 -0.17 18.34
N GLY A 303 -4.06 -0.60 17.29
CA GLY A 303 -3.53 -1.50 16.27
C GLY A 303 -2.31 -0.91 15.54
N PRO A 304 -2.45 0.23 14.85
CA PRO A 304 -1.33 0.92 14.20
C PRO A 304 -0.21 1.34 15.16
N ALA A 305 -0.53 1.72 16.41
CA ALA A 305 0.48 2.03 17.43
C ALA A 305 1.33 0.80 17.76
N THR A 306 0.70 -0.35 17.97
CA THR A 306 1.40 -1.64 18.17
C THR A 306 2.22 -2.01 16.93
N ALA A 307 1.67 -1.84 15.73
CA ALA A 307 2.39 -2.10 14.49
C ALA A 307 3.65 -1.23 14.37
N ALA A 308 3.59 0.05 14.74
CA ALA A 308 4.75 0.94 14.72
C ALA A 308 5.86 0.49 15.67
N ILE A 309 5.52 0.04 16.89
CA ILE A 309 6.48 -0.47 17.89
C ILE A 309 7.22 -1.70 17.33
N PHE A 310 6.48 -2.67 16.78
CA PHE A 310 7.07 -3.90 16.25
C PHE A 310 7.81 -3.67 14.92
N ALA A 311 7.36 -2.74 14.10
CA ALA A 311 8.07 -2.33 12.89
C ALA A 311 9.43 -1.69 13.21
N ALA A 312 9.50 -0.84 14.25
CA ALA A 312 10.76 -0.22 14.69
C ALA A 312 11.79 -1.25 15.18
N SER A 313 11.34 -2.33 15.79
CA SER A 313 12.21 -3.43 16.26
C SER A 313 12.51 -4.49 15.20
N SER A 314 11.81 -4.46 14.06
CA SER A 314 11.84 -5.52 13.03
C SER A 314 13.24 -5.78 12.46
N GLY A 315 14.09 -4.75 12.33
CA GLY A 315 15.46 -4.90 11.84
C GLY A 315 16.29 -5.87 12.68
N ARG A 316 16.17 -5.81 14.01
CA ARG A 316 16.84 -6.74 14.93
C ARG A 316 16.29 -8.17 14.80
N HIS A 317 14.98 -8.29 14.63
CA HIS A 317 14.35 -9.59 14.45
C HIS A 317 14.68 -10.22 13.10
N ILE A 318 14.75 -9.41 12.01
CA ILE A 318 15.16 -9.86 10.68
C ILE A 318 16.61 -10.41 10.72
N SER A 319 17.54 -9.72 11.39
CA SER A 319 18.93 -10.16 11.51
C SER A 319 19.06 -11.47 12.29
N ARG A 320 18.19 -11.71 13.29
CA ARG A 320 18.23 -12.90 14.16
C ARG A 320 17.50 -14.11 13.57
N PHE A 321 16.30 -13.92 13.03
CA PHE A 321 15.41 -15.01 12.60
C PHE A 321 15.29 -15.15 11.08
N GLY A 322 15.79 -14.18 10.33
CA GLY A 322 15.67 -14.11 8.87
C GLY A 322 14.29 -13.61 8.39
N GLN A 323 14.29 -13.12 7.17
CA GLN A 323 13.11 -12.53 6.53
C GLN A 323 11.97 -13.52 6.32
N ARG A 324 12.30 -14.76 5.92
CA ARG A 324 11.35 -15.85 5.70
C ARG A 324 10.52 -16.14 6.94
N THR A 325 11.20 -16.44 8.05
CA THR A 325 10.55 -16.80 9.32
C THR A 325 9.72 -15.66 9.87
N LEU A 326 10.29 -14.44 9.83
CA LEU A 326 9.62 -13.27 10.38
C LEU A 326 8.38 -12.87 9.57
N SER A 327 8.43 -12.96 8.23
CA SER A 327 7.27 -12.70 7.38
C SER A 327 6.17 -13.73 7.62
N ALA A 328 6.51 -15.02 7.66
CA ALA A 328 5.54 -16.08 7.91
C ALA A 328 4.90 -15.96 9.30
N ALA A 329 5.71 -15.75 10.34
CA ALA A 329 5.23 -15.56 11.71
C ALA A 329 4.32 -14.33 11.83
N GLY A 330 4.73 -13.19 11.26
CA GLY A 330 3.94 -11.96 11.29
C GLY A 330 2.59 -12.11 10.59
N ILE A 331 2.55 -12.77 9.40
CA ILE A 331 1.29 -13.03 8.68
C ILE A 331 0.40 -13.98 9.49
N SER A 332 0.98 -15.02 10.10
CA SER A 332 0.23 -15.94 10.95
C SER A 332 -0.35 -15.25 12.19
N ILE A 333 0.43 -14.38 12.84
CA ILE A 333 -0.03 -13.58 13.99
C ILE A 333 -1.20 -12.67 13.57
N PHE A 334 -1.10 -12.01 12.42
CA PHE A 334 -2.21 -11.21 11.89
C PHE A 334 -3.47 -12.07 11.67
N GLY A 335 -3.33 -13.24 11.05
CA GLY A 335 -4.43 -14.18 10.87
C GLY A 335 -5.05 -14.67 12.18
N LEU A 336 -4.24 -14.88 13.23
CA LEU A 336 -4.72 -15.22 14.57
C LEU A 336 -5.54 -14.10 15.19
N GLY A 337 -5.19 -12.83 14.98
CA GLY A 337 -5.99 -11.69 15.40
C GLY A 337 -7.35 -11.64 14.71
N CYS A 338 -7.40 -11.90 13.39
CA CYS A 338 -8.66 -12.02 12.66
C CYS A 338 -9.51 -13.22 13.12
N LEU A 339 -8.85 -14.35 13.43
CA LEU A 339 -9.53 -15.52 14.00
C LEU A 339 -10.08 -15.25 15.40
N TRP A 340 -9.35 -14.47 16.22
CA TRP A 340 -9.83 -14.02 17.52
C TRP A 340 -11.17 -13.29 17.39
N TRP A 341 -11.30 -12.36 16.46
CA TRP A 341 -12.56 -11.63 16.27
C TRP A 341 -13.69 -12.55 15.84
N ARG A 342 -13.43 -13.42 14.88
CA ARG A 342 -14.42 -14.42 14.47
C ARG A 342 -14.98 -15.26 15.64
N LEU A 343 -14.13 -15.58 16.62
CA LEU A 343 -14.51 -16.46 17.73
C LEU A 343 -15.09 -15.72 18.93
N ARG A 344 -14.82 -14.40 19.06
CA ARG A 344 -15.11 -13.65 20.29
C ARG A 344 -16.02 -12.46 20.09
N VAL A 345 -15.98 -11.80 18.94
CA VAL A 345 -16.72 -10.56 18.71
C VAL A 345 -18.18 -10.84 18.43
N GLY A 346 -19.05 -10.24 19.24
CA GLY A 346 -20.50 -10.35 19.16
C GLY A 346 -21.18 -9.05 18.72
N VAL A 347 -22.52 -9.07 18.72
CA VAL A 347 -23.33 -7.88 18.42
C VAL A 347 -23.36 -6.88 19.59
N THR A 348 -23.15 -7.33 20.81
CA THR A 348 -23.07 -6.47 22.00
C THR A 348 -21.68 -5.86 22.09
N PRO A 349 -21.57 -4.52 22.19
CA PRO A 349 -20.25 -3.88 22.19
C PRO A 349 -19.42 -4.19 23.44
N ASP A 350 -18.40 -5.01 23.33
CA ASP A 350 -17.35 -5.21 24.33
C ASP A 350 -15.98 -4.91 23.69
N TYR A 351 -15.57 -3.65 23.75
CA TYR A 351 -14.32 -3.21 23.15
C TYR A 351 -13.09 -3.84 23.79
N VAL A 352 -13.04 -3.88 25.13
CA VAL A 352 -11.86 -4.30 25.89
C VAL A 352 -11.69 -5.83 25.88
N GLY A 353 -12.79 -6.57 26.01
CA GLY A 353 -12.74 -8.04 26.04
C GLY A 353 -12.68 -8.68 24.67
N GLU A 354 -13.27 -8.07 23.65
CA GLU A 354 -13.44 -8.68 22.34
C GLU A 354 -12.60 -8.02 21.25
N MET A 355 -12.71 -6.70 21.05
CA MET A 355 -12.09 -6.00 19.91
C MET A 355 -10.61 -5.70 20.13
N LEU A 356 -10.25 -5.13 21.27
CA LEU A 356 -8.88 -4.66 21.56
C LEU A 356 -7.82 -5.77 21.52
N PRO A 357 -8.04 -6.98 22.06
CA PRO A 357 -7.03 -8.04 21.95
C PRO A 357 -6.71 -8.41 20.50
N GLY A 358 -7.72 -8.52 19.65
CA GLY A 358 -7.53 -8.77 18.21
C GLY A 358 -6.75 -7.65 17.53
N LEU A 359 -7.03 -6.37 17.85
CA LEU A 359 -6.28 -5.21 17.34
C LEU A 359 -4.81 -5.23 17.72
N LEU A 360 -4.50 -5.60 18.96
CA LEU A 360 -3.10 -5.70 19.43
C LEU A 360 -2.38 -6.84 18.71
N ILE A 361 -3.02 -8.02 18.60
CA ILE A 361 -2.46 -9.18 17.89
C ILE A 361 -2.21 -8.85 16.42
N THR A 362 -3.21 -8.29 15.72
CA THR A 362 -3.06 -7.89 14.31
C THR A 362 -1.99 -6.82 14.13
N GLY A 363 -1.90 -5.86 15.07
CA GLY A 363 -0.86 -4.83 15.09
C GLY A 363 0.56 -5.41 15.15
N VAL A 364 0.80 -6.39 16.03
CA VAL A 364 2.09 -7.13 16.08
C VAL A 364 2.39 -7.75 14.71
N GLY A 365 1.41 -8.47 14.14
CA GLY A 365 1.53 -9.11 12.83
C GLY A 365 1.92 -8.12 11.73
N VAL A 366 1.18 -7.02 11.59
CA VAL A 366 1.44 -5.95 10.59
C VAL A 366 2.83 -5.35 10.76
N GLY A 367 3.24 -5.06 12.00
CA GLY A 367 4.54 -4.48 12.30
C GLY A 367 5.72 -5.37 11.90
N LEU A 368 5.56 -6.68 12.01
CA LEU A 368 6.59 -7.64 11.58
C LEU A 368 6.58 -7.89 10.08
N VAL A 369 5.41 -7.95 9.44
CA VAL A 369 5.23 -8.33 8.03
C VAL A 369 5.77 -7.28 7.08
N LEU A 370 5.36 -6.02 7.22
CA LEU A 370 5.65 -4.99 6.22
C LEU A 370 7.15 -4.79 5.99
N PRO A 371 7.99 -4.63 7.03
CA PRO A 371 9.43 -4.49 6.83
C PRO A 371 10.10 -5.78 6.35
N SER A 372 9.65 -6.95 6.83
CA SER A 372 10.28 -8.22 6.48
C SER A 372 10.02 -8.64 5.02
N LEU A 373 8.79 -8.47 4.51
CA LEU A 373 8.48 -8.73 3.10
C LEU A 373 9.17 -7.71 2.17
N ALA A 374 9.18 -6.43 2.53
CA ALA A 374 9.91 -5.41 1.76
C ALA A 374 11.40 -5.70 1.69
N SER A 375 11.98 -6.13 2.80
CA SER A 375 13.39 -6.56 2.88
C SER A 375 13.63 -7.82 2.03
N ALA A 376 12.74 -8.82 2.10
CA ALA A 376 12.85 -10.05 1.32
C ALA A 376 12.78 -9.79 -0.19
N ALA A 377 11.85 -8.93 -0.63
CA ALA A 377 11.74 -8.55 -2.02
C ALA A 377 12.97 -7.80 -2.52
N SER A 378 13.45 -6.80 -1.76
CA SER A 378 14.59 -5.98 -2.18
C SER A 378 15.90 -6.77 -2.19
N SER A 379 16.20 -7.52 -1.11
CA SER A 379 17.48 -8.23 -0.96
C SER A 379 17.63 -9.47 -1.85
N SER A 380 16.54 -9.94 -2.48
CA SER A 380 16.58 -11.06 -3.43
C SER A 380 17.08 -10.67 -4.84
N LEU A 381 17.25 -9.38 -5.10
CA LEU A 381 17.67 -8.85 -6.39
C LEU A 381 19.06 -8.22 -6.32
N PRO A 382 19.78 -8.14 -7.46
CA PRO A 382 21.03 -7.39 -7.53
C PRO A 382 20.82 -5.90 -7.20
N PRO A 383 21.84 -5.21 -6.61
CA PRO A 383 21.74 -3.80 -6.20
C PRO A 383 21.23 -2.85 -7.30
N ALA A 384 21.63 -3.09 -8.57
CA ALA A 384 21.18 -2.30 -9.71
C ALA A 384 19.65 -2.37 -9.96
N ARG A 385 18.97 -3.39 -9.43
CA ARG A 385 17.52 -3.62 -9.60
C ARG A 385 16.69 -3.35 -8.35
N PHE A 386 17.29 -2.89 -7.25
CA PHE A 386 16.57 -2.65 -5.99
C PHE A 386 15.42 -1.66 -6.13
N ALA A 387 15.63 -0.55 -6.81
CA ALA A 387 14.57 0.46 -7.00
C ALA A 387 13.38 -0.09 -7.79
N THR A 388 13.65 -0.81 -8.89
CA THR A 388 12.62 -1.46 -9.69
C THR A 388 11.90 -2.55 -8.89
N GLY A 389 12.64 -3.35 -8.12
CA GLY A 389 12.07 -4.38 -7.25
C GLY A 389 11.15 -3.80 -6.18
N ALA A 390 11.55 -2.70 -5.54
CA ALA A 390 10.74 -2.00 -4.55
C ALA A 390 9.46 -1.40 -5.18
N ALA A 391 9.54 -0.88 -6.40
CA ALA A 391 8.37 -0.38 -7.13
C ALA A 391 7.39 -1.52 -7.48
N VAL A 392 7.88 -2.66 -7.97
CA VAL A 392 7.06 -3.85 -8.24
C VAL A 392 6.43 -4.38 -6.94
N PHE A 393 7.20 -4.46 -5.85
CA PHE A 393 6.68 -4.88 -4.55
C PHE A 393 5.55 -3.95 -4.06
N THR A 394 5.71 -2.64 -4.20
CA THR A 394 4.66 -1.68 -3.82
C THR A 394 3.44 -1.79 -4.73
N MET A 395 3.65 -2.00 -6.03
CA MET A 395 2.59 -2.24 -6.99
C MET A 395 1.77 -3.49 -6.63
N THR A 396 2.42 -4.62 -6.36
CA THR A 396 1.74 -5.87 -5.98
C THR A 396 0.98 -5.74 -4.67
N ARG A 397 1.51 -4.98 -3.71
CA ARG A 397 0.81 -4.63 -2.47
C ARG A 397 -0.50 -3.88 -2.75
N GLN A 398 -0.48 -2.91 -3.66
CA GLN A 398 -1.70 -2.17 -4.01
C GLN A 398 -2.72 -3.03 -4.77
N VAL A 399 -2.26 -3.97 -5.60
CA VAL A 399 -3.14 -4.98 -6.21
C VAL A 399 -3.83 -5.80 -5.12
N GLY A 400 -3.09 -6.23 -4.09
CA GLY A 400 -3.67 -6.90 -2.93
C GLY A 400 -4.74 -6.04 -2.24
N PHE A 401 -4.48 -4.74 -2.03
CA PHE A 401 -5.47 -3.80 -1.45
C PHE A 401 -6.76 -3.76 -2.26
N VAL A 402 -6.67 -3.62 -3.59
CA VAL A 402 -7.85 -3.61 -4.47
C VAL A 402 -8.66 -4.91 -4.34
N LEU A 403 -7.98 -6.05 -4.39
CA LEU A 403 -8.63 -7.36 -4.26
C LEU A 403 -9.30 -7.50 -2.88
N GLY A 404 -8.62 -7.10 -1.81
CA GLY A 404 -9.13 -7.17 -0.45
C GLY A 404 -10.40 -6.37 -0.24
N VAL A 405 -10.39 -5.10 -0.62
CA VAL A 405 -11.59 -4.23 -0.55
C VAL A 405 -12.71 -4.80 -1.43
N SER A 406 -12.39 -5.21 -2.66
CA SER A 406 -13.41 -5.71 -3.61
C SER A 406 -14.06 -7.00 -3.14
N ILE A 407 -13.27 -7.94 -2.62
CA ILE A 407 -13.79 -9.21 -2.08
C ILE A 407 -14.58 -8.96 -0.80
N LEU A 408 -14.09 -8.11 0.11
CA LEU A 408 -14.83 -7.78 1.32
C LEU A 408 -16.21 -7.18 0.98
N VAL A 409 -16.26 -6.21 0.06
CA VAL A 409 -17.53 -5.59 -0.36
C VAL A 409 -18.47 -6.62 -1.00
N ALA A 410 -17.93 -7.56 -1.79
CA ALA A 410 -18.70 -8.65 -2.37
C ALA A 410 -19.26 -9.61 -1.30
N VAL A 411 -18.47 -9.89 -0.26
CA VAL A 411 -18.85 -10.78 0.86
C VAL A 411 -19.87 -10.10 1.77
N LEU A 412 -19.65 -8.83 2.11
CA LEU A 412 -20.59 -8.08 2.96
C LEU A 412 -21.94 -7.84 2.25
N GLY A 413 -21.92 -7.53 0.96
CA GLY A 413 -23.15 -7.22 0.22
C GLY A 413 -23.94 -6.08 0.86
N THR A 414 -25.25 -6.31 1.05
CA THR A 414 -26.16 -5.42 1.79
C THR A 414 -26.91 -6.26 2.83
N PRO A 415 -26.24 -6.64 3.95
CA PRO A 415 -26.86 -7.52 4.93
C PRO A 415 -28.01 -6.82 5.67
N SER A 416 -29.03 -7.57 6.01
CA SER A 416 -30.03 -7.10 6.98
C SER A 416 -29.36 -6.92 8.35
N PRO A 417 -29.92 -6.12 9.28
CA PRO A 417 -29.37 -5.99 10.64
C PRO A 417 -29.21 -7.32 11.36
N ALA A 418 -30.09 -8.30 11.09
CA ALA A 418 -30.04 -9.64 11.67
C ALA A 418 -28.86 -10.47 11.12
N ASP A 419 -28.50 -10.27 9.85
CA ASP A 419 -27.46 -11.02 9.16
C ASP A 419 -26.09 -10.34 9.19
N ALA A 420 -26.01 -9.12 9.74
CA ALA A 420 -24.80 -8.30 9.70
C ALA A 420 -23.60 -9.02 10.32
N LEU A 421 -23.75 -9.62 11.51
CA LEU A 421 -22.66 -10.35 12.16
C LEU A 421 -22.17 -11.53 11.28
N SER A 422 -23.08 -12.29 10.68
CA SER A 422 -22.74 -13.39 9.78
C SER A 422 -21.95 -12.92 8.54
N ALA A 423 -22.31 -11.78 7.98
CA ALA A 423 -21.60 -11.20 6.86
C ALA A 423 -20.14 -10.81 7.25
N PHE A 424 -19.95 -10.19 8.43
CA PHE A 424 -18.60 -9.91 8.93
C PHE A 424 -17.84 -11.18 9.29
N ASP A 425 -18.47 -12.22 9.80
CA ASP A 425 -17.83 -13.52 10.03
C ASP A 425 -17.21 -14.09 8.76
N HIS A 426 -17.92 -14.04 7.63
CA HIS A 426 -17.38 -14.43 6.32
C HIS A 426 -16.18 -13.52 5.91
N GLY A 427 -16.24 -12.24 6.23
CA GLY A 427 -15.12 -11.29 6.02
C GLY A 427 -13.88 -11.68 6.84
N TRP A 428 -14.04 -12.01 8.12
CA TRP A 428 -12.94 -12.50 8.96
C TRP A 428 -12.37 -13.84 8.48
N VAL A 429 -13.23 -14.76 8.03
CA VAL A 429 -12.79 -16.02 7.40
C VAL A 429 -11.92 -15.75 6.17
N PHE A 430 -12.32 -14.82 5.30
CA PHE A 430 -11.52 -14.40 4.16
C PHE A 430 -10.13 -13.90 4.59
N MET A 431 -10.05 -13.07 5.65
CA MET A 431 -8.77 -12.57 6.18
C MET A 431 -7.90 -13.68 6.76
N VAL A 432 -8.49 -14.66 7.44
CA VAL A 432 -7.78 -15.84 7.97
C VAL A 432 -7.23 -16.70 6.82
N ILE A 433 -8.04 -16.97 5.79
CA ILE A 433 -7.62 -17.76 4.63
C ILE A 433 -6.47 -17.08 3.89
N THR A 434 -6.59 -15.79 3.59
CA THR A 434 -5.54 -15.05 2.90
C THR A 434 -4.26 -14.97 3.73
N SER A 435 -4.37 -14.90 5.06
CA SER A 435 -3.24 -14.96 5.98
C SER A 435 -2.57 -16.33 5.96
N ALA A 436 -3.34 -17.41 6.02
CA ALA A 436 -2.79 -18.77 5.97
C ALA A 436 -2.02 -19.01 4.66
N LEU A 437 -2.64 -18.68 3.50
CA LEU A 437 -2.00 -18.79 2.19
C LEU A 437 -0.78 -17.87 2.07
N GLY A 438 -0.86 -16.64 2.61
CA GLY A 438 0.24 -15.70 2.65
C GLY A 438 1.42 -16.19 3.49
N ALA A 439 1.16 -16.82 4.63
CA ALA A 439 2.18 -17.43 5.48
C ALA A 439 2.87 -18.61 4.77
N LEU A 440 2.12 -19.46 4.07
CA LEU A 440 2.66 -20.55 3.25
C LEU A 440 3.55 -20.01 2.11
N ALA A 441 3.12 -18.95 1.43
CA ALA A 441 3.93 -18.27 0.43
C ALA A 441 5.21 -17.70 1.04
N ALA A 442 5.13 -17.07 2.23
CA ALA A 442 6.28 -16.53 2.94
C ALA A 442 7.28 -17.62 3.36
N LEU A 443 6.79 -18.77 3.81
CA LEU A 443 7.64 -19.95 4.08
C LEU A 443 8.36 -20.49 2.85
N SER A 444 7.88 -20.18 1.66
CA SER A 444 8.51 -20.54 0.39
C SER A 444 9.57 -19.55 -0.09
N ILE A 445 9.78 -18.44 0.62
CA ILE A 445 10.90 -17.52 0.38
C ILE A 445 12.20 -18.28 0.66
N GLY A 446 13.08 -18.35 -0.35
CA GLY A 446 14.38 -19.01 -0.22
C GLY A 446 15.30 -18.27 0.76
N PRO A 447 16.39 -18.92 1.22
CA PRO A 447 17.40 -18.22 2.00
C PRO A 447 17.98 -17.09 1.14
N VAL A 448 17.88 -15.86 1.64
CA VAL A 448 18.53 -14.73 0.99
C VAL A 448 20.02 -14.88 1.23
N ARG A 449 20.77 -15.25 0.19
CA ARG A 449 22.23 -15.20 0.22
C ARG A 449 22.59 -13.73 0.37
N ALA A 450 23.07 -13.35 1.56
CA ALA A 450 23.81 -12.10 1.70
C ALA A 450 24.84 -12.10 0.56
N ALA A 451 24.89 -11.01 -0.20
CA ALA A 451 25.82 -10.91 -1.32
C ALA A 451 27.24 -11.09 -0.75
N ALA A 452 27.76 -12.31 -0.86
CA ALA A 452 29.15 -12.67 -0.54
C ALA A 452 30.04 -12.07 -1.64
N GLY A 453 30.13 -10.75 -1.66
CA GLY A 453 30.81 -9.97 -2.69
C GLY A 453 31.89 -9.01 -2.18
N SER A 454 32.08 -8.89 -0.86
CA SER A 454 33.15 -8.02 -0.34
C SER A 454 34.31 -8.75 0.37
N ALA A 455 34.15 -10.02 0.72
CA ALA A 455 35.20 -10.75 1.42
C ALA A 455 36.21 -11.46 0.51
N ARG A 456 35.98 -11.50 -0.82
CA ARG A 456 36.94 -12.15 -1.76
C ARG A 456 37.92 -11.18 -2.40
N THR A 457 37.63 -9.89 -2.43
CA THR A 457 38.55 -8.86 -2.94
C THR A 457 39.69 -8.57 -1.98
N ASP A 458 39.44 -8.57 -0.67
CA ASP A 458 40.48 -8.31 0.34
C ASP A 458 41.51 -9.45 0.46
N HIS A 459 41.13 -10.70 0.12
CA HIS A 459 42.06 -11.82 0.11
C HIS A 459 42.89 -11.95 -1.19
N VAL A 460 42.46 -11.35 -2.27
CA VAL A 460 43.25 -11.31 -3.52
C VAL A 460 44.25 -10.15 -3.48
N GLU A 461 43.86 -8.99 -2.98
CA GLU A 461 44.76 -7.85 -2.81
C GLU A 461 45.84 -8.12 -1.74
N SER A 462 45.51 -8.80 -0.64
CA SER A 462 46.50 -9.19 0.35
C SER A 462 47.50 -10.27 -0.13
N ARG A 463 47.10 -11.15 -1.07
CA ARG A 463 48.02 -12.12 -1.68
C ARG A 463 48.95 -11.47 -2.71
N VAL A 464 48.45 -10.52 -3.48
CA VAL A 464 49.25 -9.79 -4.48
C VAL A 464 50.28 -8.86 -3.77
N ALA A 465 49.94 -8.30 -2.61
CA ALA A 465 50.87 -7.48 -1.82
C ALA A 465 51.96 -8.29 -1.11
N ILE A 466 51.73 -9.59 -0.83
CA ILE A 466 52.74 -10.48 -0.20
C ILE A 466 53.65 -11.11 -1.25
N GLU A 467 53.23 -11.26 -2.51
CA GLU A 467 54.10 -11.75 -3.59
C GLU A 467 54.94 -10.64 -4.26
N ALA A 468 54.71 -9.36 -3.91
CA ALA A 468 55.47 -8.22 -4.43
C ALA A 468 56.46 -7.62 -3.40
N SER A 469 56.59 -8.21 -2.21
CA SER A 469 57.61 -7.91 -1.16
C SER A 469 58.62 -9.05 -1.05
#